data_9711221457f90279a375790a72ae0a2d
#
_entry.id   9711221457f90279a375790a72ae0a2d
#
_cell.length_a   1.000
_cell.length_b   1.000
_cell.length_c   1.000
_cell.angle_alpha   90.00
_cell.angle_beta   90.00
_cell.angle_gamma   90.00
#
_symmetry.space_group_name_H-M   'P 1'
#
loop_
_entity.id
_entity.type
_entity.pdbx_description
1 polymer ?
#
loop_
_entity_poly.entity_id
_entity_poly.type
_entity_poly.pdbx_seq_one_letter_code
_entity_poly.pdbx_strand_id
1 'polypeptide(L)'
;MGALTSSIGTWMQNVAGVWLVTTLTSSALVVALTLPLSALATFVLMRQAGMSANLMSLGGLAIAIGMLIDASVVVVENAFARLGQAAQEGRSRLRVILESTTEVGKPVLYGVGIIVLVFLPLLTLQGMEGKMFAPLALTIAIALTISLILSFTLSPVLCGYVLKGGAEHDTWLLRKIKTPYLNMLKWSLQHPK
;
A
#
# COMPACT_ATOMS: atom_id res chain seq x y z
N MET A 1 21.73 20.54 -0.34
CA MET A 1 21.13 20.19 -1.66
C MET A 1 20.64 18.74 -1.73
N GLY A 2 21.29 17.76 -1.08
CA GLY A 2 20.86 16.34 -1.13
C GLY A 2 19.48 16.01 -0.57
N ALA A 3 19.01 16.72 0.46
CA ALA A 3 17.69 16.49 1.05
C ALA A 3 16.53 16.90 0.15
N LEU A 4 16.68 17.98 -0.61
CA LEU A 4 15.66 18.44 -1.57
C LEU A 4 15.52 17.47 -2.76
N THR A 5 16.65 16.99 -3.29
CA THR A 5 16.64 16.01 -4.40
C THR A 5 16.07 14.66 -3.95
N SER A 6 16.33 14.23 -2.72
CA SER A 6 15.74 13.03 -2.11
C SER A 6 14.22 13.18 -1.95
N SER A 7 13.75 14.31 -1.41
CA SER A 7 12.31 14.56 -1.24
C SER A 7 11.57 14.65 -2.56
N ILE A 8 12.14 15.32 -3.56
CA ILE A 8 11.57 15.39 -4.91
C ILE A 8 11.53 14.00 -5.55
N GLY A 9 12.59 13.20 -5.39
CA GLY A 9 12.64 11.83 -5.88
C GLY A 9 11.55 10.96 -5.27
N THR A 10 11.35 11.03 -3.97
CA THR A 10 10.30 10.29 -3.26
C THR A 10 8.89 10.75 -3.67
N TRP A 11 8.68 12.07 -3.82
CA TRP A 11 7.42 12.61 -4.33
C TRP A 11 7.12 12.18 -5.76
N MET A 12 8.12 12.25 -6.64
CA MET A 12 7.99 11.78 -8.03
C MET A 12 7.71 10.28 -8.08
N GLN A 13 8.38 9.48 -7.26
CA GLN A 13 8.15 8.04 -7.19
C GLN A 13 6.73 7.71 -6.70
N ASN A 14 6.26 8.38 -5.66
CA ASN A 14 4.91 8.18 -5.14
C ASN A 14 3.83 8.63 -6.14
N VAL A 15 3.99 9.82 -6.74
CA VAL A 15 3.05 10.33 -7.75
C VAL A 15 3.09 9.49 -9.01
N ALA A 16 4.27 9.12 -9.50
CA ALA A 16 4.42 8.25 -10.67
C ALA A 16 3.86 6.85 -10.39
N GLY A 17 4.09 6.28 -9.21
CA GLY A 17 3.53 5.00 -8.79
C GLY A 17 2.01 5.02 -8.77
N VAL A 18 1.41 6.01 -8.10
CA VAL A 18 -0.06 6.17 -8.06
C VAL A 18 -0.61 6.42 -9.47
N TRP A 19 0.03 7.29 -10.26
CA TRP A 19 -0.42 7.57 -11.62
C TRP A 19 -0.29 6.35 -12.54
N LEU A 20 0.80 5.61 -12.44
CA LEU A 20 1.03 4.37 -13.18
C LEU A 20 -0.02 3.31 -12.83
N VAL A 21 -0.29 3.12 -11.54
CA VAL A 21 -1.33 2.19 -11.05
C VAL A 21 -2.71 2.63 -11.52
N THR A 22 -3.04 3.93 -11.47
CA THR A 22 -4.36 4.44 -11.88
C THR A 22 -4.59 4.41 -13.39
N THR A 23 -3.56 4.48 -14.21
CA THR A 23 -3.73 4.46 -15.67
C THR A 23 -3.69 3.06 -16.27
N LEU A 24 -3.20 2.06 -15.54
CA LEU A 24 -2.86 0.77 -16.13
C LEU A 24 -3.84 -0.37 -15.84
N THR A 25 -4.74 -0.29 -14.84
CA THR A 25 -5.54 -1.48 -14.50
C THR A 25 -6.82 -1.19 -13.71
N SER A 26 -7.81 -2.08 -13.84
CA SER A 26 -9.00 -2.17 -12.97
C SER A 26 -8.66 -2.30 -11.47
N SER A 27 -7.47 -2.76 -11.13
CA SER A 27 -6.92 -2.80 -9.77
C SER A 27 -6.73 -1.42 -9.16
N ALA A 28 -6.49 -0.40 -9.98
CA ALA A 28 -6.36 0.98 -9.54
C ALA A 28 -7.63 1.53 -8.89
N LEU A 29 -8.80 1.15 -9.38
CA LEU A 29 -10.08 1.56 -8.78
C LEU A 29 -10.23 1.00 -7.36
N VAL A 30 -9.77 -0.22 -7.11
CA VAL A 30 -9.80 -0.83 -5.79
C VAL A 30 -8.92 -0.04 -4.82
N VAL A 31 -7.69 0.27 -5.22
CA VAL A 31 -6.76 1.07 -4.41
C VAL A 31 -7.28 2.50 -4.22
N ALA A 32 -7.80 3.13 -5.27
CA ALA A 32 -8.35 4.49 -5.22
C ALA A 32 -9.57 4.62 -4.30
N LEU A 33 -10.35 3.56 -4.12
CA LEU A 33 -11.48 3.53 -3.19
C LEU A 33 -11.04 3.24 -1.75
N THR A 34 -10.04 2.38 -1.55
CA THR A 34 -9.56 2.03 -0.20
C THR A 34 -8.89 3.20 0.50
N LEU A 35 -8.19 4.09 -0.22
CA LEU A 35 -7.51 5.26 0.34
C LEU A 35 -8.44 6.24 1.06
N PRO A 36 -9.46 6.83 0.40
CA PRO A 36 -10.36 7.75 1.08
C PRO A 36 -11.15 7.07 2.20
N LEU A 37 -11.49 5.78 2.02
CA LEU A 37 -12.21 5.02 3.05
C LEU A 37 -11.36 4.82 4.30
N SER A 38 -10.07 4.50 4.13
CA SER A 38 -9.14 4.36 5.25
C SER A 38 -8.91 5.69 5.99
N ALA A 39 -8.80 6.80 5.25
CA ALA A 39 -8.67 8.13 5.85
C ALA A 39 -9.94 8.51 6.64
N LEU A 40 -11.13 8.30 6.06
CA LEU A 40 -12.40 8.56 6.73
C LEU A 40 -12.57 7.69 7.98
N ALA A 41 -12.27 6.40 7.90
CA ALA A 41 -12.33 5.50 9.04
C ALA A 41 -11.33 5.92 10.14
N THR A 42 -10.15 6.41 9.75
CA THR A 42 -9.17 6.97 10.70
C THR A 42 -9.75 8.18 11.43
N PHE A 43 -10.38 9.12 10.75
CA PHE A 43 -11.03 10.27 11.39
C PHE A 43 -12.16 9.85 12.34
N VAL A 44 -12.95 8.84 11.97
CA VAL A 44 -14.01 8.31 12.83
C VAL A 44 -13.43 7.72 14.12
N LEU A 45 -12.37 6.92 14.02
CA LEU A 45 -11.72 6.35 15.22
C LEU A 45 -11.00 7.41 16.05
N MET A 46 -10.34 8.39 15.43
CA MET A 46 -9.73 9.52 16.14
C MET A 46 -10.80 10.28 16.95
N ARG A 47 -11.95 10.53 16.35
CA ARG A 47 -13.08 11.18 17.05
C ARG A 47 -13.58 10.35 18.22
N GLN A 48 -13.73 9.04 18.06
CA GLN A 48 -14.15 8.12 19.13
C GLN A 48 -13.13 8.05 20.27
N ALA A 49 -11.83 8.14 19.92
CA ALA A 49 -10.74 8.19 20.89
C ALA A 49 -10.58 9.58 21.56
N GLY A 50 -11.44 10.56 21.27
CA GLY A 50 -11.35 11.91 21.82
C GLY A 50 -10.17 12.72 21.30
N MET A 51 -9.54 12.29 20.20
CA MET A 51 -8.41 12.99 19.60
C MET A 51 -8.88 14.17 18.77
N SER A 52 -8.20 15.31 18.91
CA SER A 52 -8.45 16.48 18.07
C SER A 52 -7.71 16.39 16.74
N ALA A 53 -8.35 16.84 15.66
CA ALA A 53 -7.71 17.01 14.36
C ALA A 53 -6.84 18.27 14.37
N ASN A 54 -5.68 18.20 15.00
CA ASN A 54 -4.70 19.27 15.06
C ASN A 54 -3.62 19.09 13.97
N LEU A 55 -2.72 20.06 13.85
CA LEU A 55 -1.66 20.05 12.84
C LEU A 55 -0.77 18.79 12.93
N MET A 56 -0.50 18.29 14.14
CA MET A 56 0.32 17.11 14.36
C MET A 56 -0.39 15.83 13.94
N SER A 57 -1.68 15.68 14.30
CA SER A 57 -2.46 14.52 13.87
C SER A 57 -2.72 14.51 12.35
N LEU A 58 -2.95 15.68 11.74
CA LEU A 58 -3.07 15.78 10.28
C LEU A 58 -1.73 15.50 9.58
N GLY A 59 -0.62 15.93 10.16
CA GLY A 59 0.73 15.55 9.70
C GLY A 59 0.95 14.04 9.79
N GLY A 60 0.56 13.41 10.88
CA GLY A 60 0.57 11.96 11.04
C GLY A 60 -0.27 11.24 10.00
N LEU A 61 -1.47 11.75 9.72
CA LEU A 61 -2.33 11.19 8.68
C LEU A 61 -1.71 11.33 7.28
N ALA A 62 -1.08 12.47 6.97
CA ALA A 62 -0.41 12.69 5.70
C ALA A 62 0.76 11.72 5.48
N ILE A 63 1.54 11.44 6.53
CA ILE A 63 2.59 10.42 6.52
C ILE A 63 1.98 9.03 6.34
N ALA A 64 0.93 8.73 7.11
CA ALA A 64 0.25 7.44 7.02
C ALA A 64 -0.34 7.18 5.63
N ILE A 65 -0.94 8.16 4.96
CA ILE A 65 -1.49 8.02 3.60
C ILE A 65 -0.43 7.50 2.63
N GLY A 66 0.82 7.98 2.73
CA GLY A 66 1.91 7.46 1.90
C GLY A 66 2.21 5.97 2.12
N MET A 67 2.04 5.48 3.35
CA MET A 67 2.28 4.08 3.73
C MET A 67 1.03 3.20 3.59
N LEU A 68 -0.17 3.80 3.58
CA LEU A 68 -1.45 3.09 3.44
C LEU A 68 -1.59 2.40 2.09
N ILE A 69 -1.02 3.01 1.05
CA ILE A 69 -1.12 2.54 -0.33
C ILE A 69 -0.44 1.18 -0.47
N ASP A 70 0.72 1.01 0.16
CA ASP A 70 1.57 -0.15 -0.04
C ASP A 70 0.88 -1.47 0.31
N ALA A 71 0.21 -1.55 1.46
CA ALA A 71 -0.49 -2.76 1.89
C ALA A 71 -1.63 -3.16 0.94
N SER A 72 -2.42 -2.18 0.49
CA SER A 72 -3.53 -2.42 -0.45
C SER A 72 -3.03 -2.81 -1.83
N VAL A 73 -1.97 -2.16 -2.33
CA VAL A 73 -1.35 -2.47 -3.62
C VAL A 73 -0.85 -3.91 -3.64
N VAL A 74 -0.08 -4.34 -2.63
CA VAL A 74 0.46 -5.71 -2.55
C VAL A 74 -0.65 -6.76 -2.58
N VAL A 75 -1.75 -6.55 -1.84
CA VAL A 75 -2.89 -7.49 -1.83
C VAL A 75 -3.57 -7.54 -3.21
N VAL A 76 -3.81 -6.37 -3.82
CA VAL A 76 -4.51 -6.27 -5.11
C VAL A 76 -3.65 -6.80 -6.26
N GLU A 77 -2.35 -6.49 -6.30
CA GLU A 77 -1.44 -7.01 -7.33
C GLU A 77 -1.30 -8.53 -7.25
N ASN A 78 -1.13 -9.08 -6.04
CA ASN A 78 -1.05 -10.54 -5.89
C ASN A 78 -2.35 -11.22 -6.31
N ALA A 79 -3.51 -10.65 -5.94
CA ALA A 79 -4.81 -11.16 -6.37
C ALA A 79 -4.95 -11.10 -7.90
N PHE A 80 -4.52 -10.01 -8.53
CA PHE A 80 -4.57 -9.84 -9.99
C PHE A 80 -3.68 -10.85 -10.72
N ALA A 81 -2.42 -10.98 -10.29
CA ALA A 81 -1.48 -11.94 -10.88
C ALA A 81 -1.98 -13.38 -10.77
N ARG A 82 -2.52 -13.77 -9.61
CA ARG A 82 -3.07 -15.12 -9.40
C ARG A 82 -4.34 -15.38 -10.19
N LEU A 83 -5.20 -14.37 -10.35
CA LEU A 83 -6.41 -14.49 -11.19
C LEU A 83 -6.09 -14.72 -12.66
N GLY A 84 -5.03 -14.07 -13.19
CA GLY A 84 -4.54 -14.28 -14.54
C GLY A 84 -4.10 -15.74 -14.78
N GLN A 85 -3.40 -16.34 -13.84
CA GLN A 85 -2.98 -17.74 -13.89
C GLN A 85 -4.16 -18.72 -13.74
N ALA A 86 -5.05 -18.46 -12.78
CA ALA A 86 -6.19 -19.32 -12.48
C ALA A 86 -7.25 -19.37 -13.57
N ALA A 87 -7.37 -18.34 -14.40
CA ALA A 87 -8.26 -18.32 -15.54
C ALA A 87 -7.91 -19.42 -16.56
N GLN A 88 -6.65 -19.83 -16.64
CA GLN A 88 -6.19 -20.94 -17.49
C GLN A 88 -6.44 -22.30 -16.86
N GLU A 89 -6.57 -22.39 -15.54
CA GLU A 89 -6.74 -23.63 -14.78
C GLU A 89 -8.20 -23.96 -14.43
N GLY A 90 -9.15 -23.10 -14.77
CA GLY A 90 -10.58 -23.29 -14.45
C GLY A 90 -10.92 -23.21 -12.96
N ARG A 91 -10.06 -22.60 -12.14
CA ARG A 91 -10.25 -22.48 -10.68
C ARG A 91 -11.26 -21.39 -10.31
N SER A 92 -11.97 -21.60 -9.21
CA SER A 92 -12.94 -20.63 -8.69
C SER A 92 -12.26 -19.30 -8.30
N ARG A 93 -12.73 -18.20 -8.86
CA ARG A 93 -12.17 -16.84 -8.65
C ARG A 93 -12.08 -16.44 -7.19
N LEU A 94 -13.14 -16.70 -6.42
CA LEU A 94 -13.18 -16.36 -4.99
C LEU A 94 -12.09 -17.09 -4.20
N ARG A 95 -11.89 -18.37 -4.51
CA ARG A 95 -10.86 -19.17 -3.86
C ARG A 95 -9.47 -18.64 -4.16
N VAL A 96 -9.21 -18.26 -5.39
CA VAL A 96 -7.91 -17.69 -5.81
C VAL A 96 -7.64 -16.37 -5.12
N ILE A 97 -8.64 -15.48 -4.99
CA ILE A 97 -8.50 -14.21 -4.28
C ILE A 97 -8.21 -14.44 -2.79
N LEU A 98 -8.90 -15.39 -2.16
CA LEU A 98 -8.64 -15.72 -0.75
C LEU A 98 -7.24 -16.29 -0.54
N GLU A 99 -6.82 -17.23 -1.38
CA GLU A 99 -5.47 -17.83 -1.32
C GLU A 99 -4.40 -16.76 -1.54
N SER A 100 -4.56 -15.88 -2.54
CA SER A 100 -3.61 -14.79 -2.81
C SER A 100 -3.53 -13.78 -1.67
N THR A 101 -4.66 -13.47 -1.02
CA THR A 101 -4.69 -12.54 0.12
C THR A 101 -4.01 -13.14 1.35
N THR A 102 -4.23 -14.43 1.62
CA THR A 102 -3.59 -15.12 2.76
C THR A 102 -2.09 -15.31 2.57
N GLU A 103 -1.63 -15.48 1.35
CA GLU A 103 -0.21 -15.62 1.00
C GLU A 103 0.58 -14.36 1.39
N VAL A 104 0.07 -13.18 1.04
CA VAL A 104 0.73 -11.91 1.37
C VAL A 104 0.39 -11.39 2.77
N GLY A 105 -0.60 -12.00 3.42
CA GLY A 105 -1.12 -11.54 4.71
C GLY A 105 -0.05 -11.46 5.80
N LYS A 106 0.73 -12.53 5.98
CA LYS A 106 1.78 -12.56 7.00
C LYS A 106 2.88 -11.51 6.77
N PRO A 107 3.52 -11.43 5.59
CA PRO A 107 4.54 -10.41 5.32
C PRO A 107 4.02 -8.98 5.54
N VAL A 108 2.81 -8.67 5.05
CA VAL A 108 2.21 -7.33 5.19
C VAL A 108 1.91 -7.03 6.65
N LEU A 109 1.34 -7.98 7.40
CA LEU A 109 1.06 -7.83 8.84
C LEU A 109 2.35 -7.54 9.63
N TYR A 110 3.41 -8.30 9.39
CA TYR A 110 4.69 -8.07 10.05
C TYR A 110 5.30 -6.73 9.65
N GLY A 111 5.26 -6.35 8.37
CA GLY A 111 5.78 -5.07 7.90
C GLY A 111 5.09 -3.89 8.57
N VAL A 112 3.77 -3.85 8.54
CA VAL A 112 2.98 -2.79 9.20
C VAL A 112 3.16 -2.84 10.72
N GLY A 113 3.20 -4.03 11.33
CA GLY A 113 3.44 -4.21 12.76
C GLY A 113 4.77 -3.61 13.21
N ILE A 114 5.84 -3.82 12.45
CA ILE A 114 7.15 -3.22 12.73
C ILE A 114 7.09 -1.69 12.66
N ILE A 115 6.42 -1.14 11.64
CA ILE A 115 6.27 0.32 11.51
C ILE A 115 5.53 0.88 12.74
N VAL A 116 4.40 0.29 13.13
CA VAL A 116 3.65 0.72 14.31
C VAL A 116 4.53 0.64 15.57
N LEU A 117 5.31 -0.42 15.70
CA LEU A 117 6.19 -0.64 16.85
C LEU A 117 7.31 0.43 16.94
N VAL A 118 7.82 0.90 15.81
CA VAL A 118 8.80 2.00 15.74
C VAL A 118 8.21 3.32 16.24
N PHE A 119 6.90 3.54 16.08
CA PHE A 119 6.24 4.75 16.58
C PHE A 119 5.84 4.68 18.06
N LEU A 120 5.82 3.49 18.69
CA LEU A 120 5.47 3.34 20.12
C LEU A 120 6.37 4.14 21.07
N PRO A 121 7.71 4.21 20.89
CA PRO A 121 8.57 5.01 21.76
C PRO A 121 8.19 6.49 21.80
N LEU A 122 7.61 7.04 20.73
CA LEU A 122 7.16 8.44 20.73
C LEU A 122 6.02 8.72 21.72
N LEU A 123 5.27 7.68 22.09
CA LEU A 123 4.20 7.77 23.09
C LEU A 123 4.74 7.83 24.53
N THR A 124 6.02 7.45 24.75
CA THR A 124 6.66 7.50 26.07
C THR A 124 7.34 8.84 26.34
N LEU A 125 7.42 9.73 25.34
CA LEU A 125 7.98 11.06 25.48
C LEU A 125 7.13 11.90 26.46
N GLN A 126 7.81 12.69 27.29
CA GLN A 126 7.18 13.54 28.32
C GLN A 126 7.39 15.01 27.98
N GLY A 127 6.65 15.87 28.69
CA GLY A 127 6.78 17.32 28.51
C GLY A 127 6.19 17.83 27.19
N MET A 128 6.83 18.84 26.62
CA MET A 128 6.37 19.52 25.38
C MET A 128 6.47 18.57 24.17
N GLU A 129 7.54 17.81 24.10
CA GLU A 129 7.78 16.86 23.00
C GLU A 129 6.71 15.77 22.97
N GLY A 130 6.37 15.19 24.12
CA GLY A 130 5.29 14.19 24.20
C GLY A 130 3.95 14.74 23.76
N LYS A 131 3.59 15.98 24.13
CA LYS A 131 2.34 16.61 23.70
C LYS A 131 2.27 16.85 22.18
N MET A 132 3.43 17.05 21.52
CA MET A 132 3.50 17.24 20.08
C MET A 132 3.51 15.91 19.33
N PHE A 133 4.33 14.95 19.75
CA PHE A 133 4.52 13.71 18.99
C PHE A 133 3.50 12.61 19.29
N ALA A 134 2.88 12.61 20.47
CA ALA A 134 1.88 11.60 20.79
C ALA A 134 0.66 11.62 19.85
N PRO A 135 0.04 12.77 19.51
CA PRO A 135 -1.06 12.80 18.54
C PRO A 135 -0.63 12.32 17.15
N LEU A 136 0.59 12.66 16.72
CA LEU A 136 1.15 12.21 15.45
C LEU A 136 1.32 10.68 15.44
N ALA A 137 1.99 10.12 16.43
CA ALA A 137 2.26 8.68 16.53
C ALA A 137 0.96 7.86 16.63
N LEU A 138 0.00 8.31 17.46
CA LEU A 138 -1.30 7.65 17.58
C LEU A 138 -2.08 7.67 16.26
N THR A 139 -2.07 8.81 15.56
CA THR A 139 -2.78 8.91 14.25
C THR A 139 -2.17 7.96 13.24
N ILE A 140 -0.84 7.88 13.15
CA ILE A 140 -0.17 6.93 12.26
C ILE A 140 -0.53 5.48 12.63
N ALA A 141 -0.47 5.13 13.91
CA ALA A 141 -0.78 3.77 14.37
C ALA A 141 -2.23 3.39 14.07
N ILE A 142 -3.19 4.28 14.34
CA ILE A 142 -4.61 4.07 14.02
C ILE A 142 -4.80 3.92 12.51
N ALA A 143 -4.24 4.83 11.71
CA ALA A 143 -4.37 4.83 10.27
C ALA A 143 -3.82 3.53 9.65
N LEU A 144 -2.62 3.12 10.04
CA LEU A 144 -2.00 1.88 9.55
C LEU A 144 -2.80 0.64 9.95
N THR A 145 -3.33 0.60 11.17
CA THR A 145 -4.17 -0.52 11.63
C THR A 145 -5.46 -0.61 10.83
N ILE A 146 -6.13 0.52 10.57
CA ILE A 146 -7.33 0.57 9.74
C ILE A 146 -7.03 0.14 8.32
N SER A 147 -5.95 0.65 7.75
CA SER A 147 -5.54 0.27 6.40
C SER A 147 -5.32 -1.22 6.27
N LEU A 148 -4.64 -1.80 7.24
CA LEU A 148 -4.40 -3.25 7.28
C LEU A 148 -5.73 -4.02 7.29
N ILE A 149 -6.67 -3.63 8.15
CA ILE A 149 -8.00 -4.25 8.22
C ILE A 149 -8.73 -4.12 6.89
N LEU A 150 -8.74 -2.93 6.27
CA LEU A 150 -9.41 -2.70 5.00
C LEU A 150 -8.71 -3.44 3.84
N SER A 151 -7.38 -3.54 3.87
CA SER A 151 -6.63 -4.28 2.86
C SER A 151 -6.94 -5.78 2.88
N PHE A 152 -7.24 -6.36 4.03
CA PHE A 152 -7.58 -7.78 4.12
C PHE A 152 -9.09 -8.07 4.07
N THR A 153 -9.94 -7.07 4.24
CA THR A 153 -11.40 -7.25 4.18
C THR A 153 -11.99 -6.67 2.91
N LEU A 154 -11.80 -5.38 2.70
CA LEU A 154 -12.41 -4.64 1.59
C LEU A 154 -11.72 -4.93 0.26
N SER A 155 -10.37 -4.93 0.22
CA SER A 155 -9.63 -5.12 -1.04
C SER A 155 -9.95 -6.44 -1.73
N PRO A 156 -9.97 -7.63 -1.06
CA PRO A 156 -10.34 -8.87 -1.72
C PRO A 156 -11.80 -8.88 -2.22
N VAL A 157 -12.71 -8.26 -1.49
CA VAL A 157 -14.12 -8.14 -1.92
C VAL A 157 -14.23 -7.28 -3.18
N LEU A 158 -13.58 -6.11 -3.18
CA LEU A 158 -13.54 -5.24 -4.37
C LEU A 158 -12.84 -5.92 -5.56
N CYS A 159 -11.78 -6.68 -5.32
CA CYS A 159 -11.13 -7.49 -6.36
C CYS A 159 -12.11 -8.48 -6.99
N GLY A 160 -12.98 -9.11 -6.19
CA GLY A 160 -14.01 -10.02 -6.67
C GLY A 160 -15.01 -9.36 -7.61
N TYR A 161 -15.38 -8.10 -7.36
CA TYR A 161 -16.34 -7.34 -8.17
C TYR A 161 -15.71 -6.63 -9.37
N VAL A 162 -14.55 -6.01 -9.18
CA VAL A 162 -13.93 -5.10 -10.16
C VAL A 162 -13.00 -5.84 -11.12
N LEU A 163 -12.22 -6.80 -10.62
CA LEU A 163 -11.26 -7.51 -11.45
C LEU A 163 -12.00 -8.53 -12.31
N LYS A 164 -12.16 -8.25 -13.60
CA LYS A 164 -12.54 -9.24 -14.60
C LYS A 164 -11.26 -10.00 -14.95
N GLY A 165 -11.19 -11.30 -14.65
CA GLY A 165 -10.05 -12.14 -15.00
C GLY A 165 -9.73 -11.98 -16.49
N GLY A 166 -8.64 -11.33 -16.79
CA GLY A 166 -8.14 -11.12 -18.13
C GLY A 166 -6.66 -11.45 -18.15
N ALA A 167 -6.17 -11.99 -19.26
CA ALA A 167 -4.75 -12.17 -19.49
C ALA A 167 -4.02 -10.85 -19.28
N GLU A 168 -2.87 -10.91 -18.62
CA GLU A 168 -1.95 -9.77 -18.54
C GLU A 168 -1.64 -9.28 -19.95
N HIS A 169 -2.32 -8.24 -20.38
CA HIS A 169 -1.83 -7.45 -21.49
C HIS A 169 -0.71 -6.58 -20.95
N ASP A 170 0.52 -7.08 -21.09
CA ASP A 170 1.70 -6.25 -20.89
C ASP A 170 1.48 -4.94 -21.65
N THR A 171 1.25 -3.85 -20.92
CA THR A 171 1.11 -2.51 -21.50
C THR A 171 2.35 -2.25 -22.36
N TRP A 172 2.14 -1.64 -23.52
CA TRP A 172 3.23 -1.31 -24.46
C TRP A 172 4.47 -0.71 -23.77
N LEU A 173 4.25 0.16 -22.77
CA LEU A 173 5.30 0.78 -21.97
C LEU A 173 6.06 -0.26 -21.12
N LEU A 174 5.34 -1.16 -20.45
CA LEU A 174 5.92 -2.23 -19.63
C LEU A 174 6.77 -3.18 -20.49
N ARG A 175 6.31 -3.52 -21.68
CA ARG A 175 7.03 -4.35 -22.64
C ARG A 175 8.32 -3.68 -23.14
N LYS A 176 8.28 -2.34 -23.33
CA LYS A 176 9.44 -1.56 -23.76
C LYS A 176 10.50 -1.43 -22.67
N ILE A 177 10.12 -1.40 -21.40
CA ILE A 177 11.04 -1.31 -20.26
C ILE A 177 11.53 -2.70 -19.84
N LYS A 178 10.67 -3.72 -19.88
CA LYS A 178 10.98 -5.10 -19.49
C LYS A 178 12.08 -5.72 -20.34
N THR A 179 12.10 -5.45 -21.65
CA THR A 179 13.11 -6.02 -22.57
C THR A 179 14.54 -5.58 -22.24
N PRO A 180 14.86 -4.26 -22.15
CA PRO A 180 16.21 -3.84 -21.80
C PRO A 180 16.59 -4.22 -20.37
N TYR A 181 15.64 -4.19 -19.43
CA TYR A 181 15.86 -4.63 -18.05
C TYR A 181 16.28 -6.10 -17.97
N LEU A 182 15.55 -7.00 -18.64
CA LEU A 182 15.89 -8.42 -18.67
C LEU A 182 17.26 -8.70 -19.32
N ASN A 183 17.62 -7.94 -20.35
CA ASN A 183 18.93 -8.07 -20.98
C ASN A 183 20.06 -7.60 -20.04
N MET A 184 19.84 -6.50 -19.32
CA MET A 184 20.79 -5.99 -18.36
C MET A 184 20.95 -6.93 -17.16
N LEU A 185 19.83 -7.52 -16.69
CA LEU A 185 19.84 -8.51 -15.63
C LEU A 185 20.59 -9.79 -16.04
N LYS A 186 20.33 -10.30 -17.23
CA LYS A 186 21.05 -11.47 -17.78
C LYS A 186 22.54 -11.19 -17.90
N TRP A 187 22.91 -10.02 -18.40
CA TRP A 187 24.32 -9.63 -18.50
C TRP A 187 24.99 -9.54 -17.12
N SER A 188 24.32 -8.95 -16.13
CA SER A 188 24.81 -8.86 -14.74
C SER A 188 24.99 -10.25 -14.10
N LEU A 189 24.05 -11.16 -14.30
CA LEU A 189 24.13 -12.52 -13.77
C LEU A 189 25.22 -13.38 -14.47
N GLN A 190 25.55 -13.07 -15.71
CA GLN A 190 26.61 -13.76 -16.45
C GLN A 190 28.03 -13.27 -16.12
N HIS A 191 28.14 -12.09 -15.46
CA HIS A 191 29.41 -11.48 -15.05
C HIS A 191 29.43 -11.22 -13.54
N PRO A 192 29.32 -12.26 -12.67
CA PRO A 192 29.51 -12.10 -11.25
C PRO A 192 31.00 -11.80 -11.01
N LYS A 193 31.29 -10.62 -10.44
CA LYS A 193 32.62 -10.29 -9.92
C LYS A 193 32.80 -10.87 -8.52
#